data_be695fc527556f3a90863e906b3c3cc0
#
_entry.id   be695fc527556f3a90863e906b3c3cc0
#
_cell.length_a   1.000
_cell.length_b   1.000
_cell.length_c   1.000
_cell.angle_alpha   90.00
_cell.angle_beta   90.00
_cell.angle_gamma   90.00
#
_symmetry.space_group_name_H-M   'P 1'
#
loop_
_entity.id
_entity.type
_entity.pdbx_description
1 polymer ?
#
loop_
_entity_poly.entity_id
_entity_poly.type
_entity_poly.pdbx_seq_one_letter_code
_entity_poly.pdbx_strand_id
1 'polypeptide(L)'
;MLLGDFGTSYSKFLDLASARPEPYIIPSKELRSVHRVTIATGHNGKRFSDRYVNELTVLARGGERLIAEDDFVLLDCGSRDIKFIHYSNGCLNNMGWNNECGASMGFSIELLERYYDLDFHELPLPDRPFSVTCGVLGMSRIFDAVQVP
;
A
#
# COMPACT_ATOMS: atom_id res chain seq x y z
N MET A 1 11.73 -18.52 9.86
CA MET A 1 10.28 -18.33 9.65
C MET A 1 10.10 -17.17 8.70
N LEU A 2 9.52 -17.44 7.54
CA LEU A 2 9.30 -16.42 6.51
C LEU A 2 7.92 -15.80 6.68
N LEU A 3 7.89 -14.45 6.74
CA LEU A 3 6.69 -13.64 6.78
C LEU A 3 6.49 -12.98 5.43
N GLY A 4 5.22 -12.72 5.04
CA GLY A 4 4.91 -12.04 3.79
C GLY A 4 3.70 -11.11 3.89
N ASP A 5 3.83 -9.92 3.30
CA ASP A 5 2.72 -9.03 2.99
C ASP A 5 2.52 -9.02 1.46
N PHE A 6 1.41 -9.60 1.01
CA PHE A 6 1.11 -9.79 -0.41
C PHE A 6 0.19 -8.69 -0.93
N GLY A 7 0.77 -7.52 -1.16
CA GLY A 7 0.04 -6.40 -1.74
C GLY A 7 -0.34 -6.60 -3.22
N THR A 8 -1.13 -5.68 -3.76
CA THR A 8 -1.56 -5.72 -5.16
C THR A 8 -0.41 -5.50 -6.12
N SER A 9 0.39 -4.46 -5.91
CA SER A 9 1.49 -4.06 -6.80
C SER A 9 2.82 -4.65 -6.36
N TYR A 10 3.09 -4.64 -5.06
CA TYR A 10 4.33 -5.13 -4.46
C TYR A 10 4.05 -6.05 -3.30
N SER A 11 4.89 -7.08 -3.16
CA SER A 11 4.88 -7.98 -2.03
C SER A 11 6.18 -7.82 -1.24
N LYS A 12 6.06 -7.82 0.09
CA LYS A 12 7.17 -7.60 1.02
C LYS A 12 7.37 -8.86 1.85
N PHE A 13 8.61 -9.19 2.11
CA PHE A 13 8.99 -10.42 2.82
C PHE A 13 9.99 -10.12 3.91
N LEU A 14 9.93 -10.89 4.99
CA LEU A 14 10.90 -10.84 6.09
C LEU A 14 11.22 -12.24 6.57
N ASP A 15 12.49 -12.66 6.44
CA ASP A 15 12.93 -13.93 6.99
C ASP A 15 13.54 -13.77 8.38
N LEU A 16 12.78 -14.17 9.39
CA LEU A 16 13.23 -14.15 10.78
C LEU A 16 14.27 -15.22 11.13
N ALA A 17 14.59 -16.14 10.21
CA ALA A 17 15.69 -17.10 10.39
C ALA A 17 17.04 -16.53 9.93
N SER A 18 17.05 -15.42 9.21
CA SER A 18 18.27 -14.71 8.83
C SER A 18 19.00 -14.17 10.07
N ALA A 19 20.32 -14.18 10.05
CA ALA A 19 21.15 -13.59 11.11
C ALA A 19 20.95 -12.06 11.24
N ARG A 20 20.52 -11.43 10.15
CA ARG A 20 20.10 -10.02 10.10
C ARG A 20 18.80 -9.96 9.28
N PRO A 21 17.63 -10.00 9.96
CA PRO A 21 16.35 -9.94 9.27
C PRO A 21 16.17 -8.56 8.62
N GLU A 22 16.21 -8.50 7.31
CA GLU A 22 15.93 -7.30 6.53
C GLU A 22 14.75 -7.57 5.60
N PRO A 23 13.78 -6.65 5.51
CA PRO A 23 12.68 -6.81 4.57
C PRO A 23 13.17 -6.64 3.13
N TYR A 24 12.64 -7.44 2.22
CA TYR A 24 12.82 -7.25 0.79
C TYR A 24 11.48 -7.19 0.08
N ILE A 25 11.46 -6.52 -1.07
CA ILE A 25 10.27 -6.21 -1.85
C ILE A 25 10.43 -6.75 -3.25
N ILE A 26 9.38 -7.39 -3.76
CA ILE A 26 9.30 -7.80 -5.16
C ILE A 26 7.99 -7.32 -5.80
N PRO A 27 7.96 -7.06 -7.12
CA PRO A 27 6.72 -6.80 -7.83
C PRO A 27 5.78 -8.01 -7.72
N SER A 28 4.51 -7.80 -7.36
CA SER A 28 3.56 -8.91 -7.16
C SER A 28 3.30 -9.73 -8.43
N LYS A 29 3.52 -9.15 -9.61
CA LYS A 29 3.48 -9.88 -10.89
C LYS A 29 4.57 -10.98 -11.02
N GLU A 30 5.62 -10.91 -10.22
CA GLU A 30 6.73 -11.86 -10.20
C GLU A 30 6.55 -13.01 -9.18
N LEU A 31 5.46 -12.98 -8.42
CA LEU A 31 5.14 -14.04 -7.47
C LEU A 31 5.05 -15.41 -8.17
N ARG A 32 5.67 -16.40 -7.55
CA ARG A 32 5.66 -17.82 -7.95
C ARG A 32 5.31 -18.67 -6.73
N SER A 33 5.04 -19.95 -6.95
CA SER A 33 4.76 -20.91 -5.87
C SER A 33 5.90 -21.03 -4.86
N VAL A 34 7.13 -20.76 -5.27
CA VAL A 34 8.31 -20.77 -4.37
C VAL A 34 8.25 -19.65 -3.31
N HIS A 35 7.45 -18.61 -3.52
CA HIS A 35 7.29 -17.52 -2.56
C HIS A 35 6.29 -17.84 -1.44
N ARG A 36 6.03 -19.12 -1.19
CA ARG A 36 5.18 -19.55 -0.07
C ARG A 36 5.85 -19.21 1.26
N VAL A 37 5.07 -18.65 2.20
CA VAL A 37 5.54 -18.16 3.50
C VAL A 37 4.81 -18.85 4.65
N THR A 38 5.37 -18.80 5.85
CA THR A 38 4.74 -19.35 7.05
C THR A 38 3.51 -18.55 7.46
N ILE A 39 3.63 -17.23 7.52
CA ILE A 39 2.54 -16.33 7.89
C ILE A 39 2.46 -15.22 6.86
N ALA A 40 1.24 -14.93 6.40
CA ALA A 40 1.01 -13.84 5.48
C ALA A 40 -0.15 -12.92 5.88
N THR A 41 -0.06 -11.71 5.34
CA THR A 41 -1.14 -10.75 5.21
C THR A 41 -1.27 -10.30 3.75
N GLY A 42 -2.15 -9.35 3.48
CA GLY A 42 -2.33 -8.79 2.15
C GLY A 42 -3.33 -9.55 1.28
N HIS A 43 -3.71 -8.91 0.16
CA HIS A 43 -4.78 -9.36 -0.72
C HIS A 43 -4.63 -10.82 -1.20
N ASN A 44 -3.42 -11.22 -1.56
CA ASN A 44 -3.12 -12.58 -2.03
C ASN A 44 -2.54 -13.51 -0.95
N GLY A 45 -2.41 -13.04 0.29
CA GLY A 45 -1.71 -13.75 1.35
C GLY A 45 -2.23 -15.16 1.62
N LYS A 46 -3.54 -15.37 1.55
CA LYS A 46 -4.15 -16.71 1.75
C LYS A 46 -3.65 -17.77 0.76
N ARG A 47 -3.31 -17.36 -0.47
CA ARG A 47 -2.85 -18.29 -1.52
C ARG A 47 -1.42 -18.77 -1.29
N PHE A 48 -0.59 -17.92 -0.67
CA PHE A 48 0.85 -18.12 -0.58
C PHE A 48 1.34 -18.40 0.85
N SER A 49 0.44 -18.72 1.80
CA SER A 49 0.84 -18.94 3.19
C SER A 49 0.21 -20.17 3.81
N ASP A 50 0.83 -20.61 4.91
CA ASP A 50 0.27 -21.62 5.79
C ASP A 50 -0.74 -21.01 6.75
N ARG A 51 -0.51 -19.77 7.18
CA ARG A 51 -1.40 -19.00 8.04
C ARG A 51 -1.58 -17.59 7.50
N TYR A 52 -2.83 -17.16 7.40
CA TYR A 52 -3.19 -15.80 7.01
C TYR A 52 -3.66 -14.99 8.21
N VAL A 53 -3.23 -13.73 8.28
CA VAL A 53 -3.70 -12.73 9.25
C VAL A 53 -4.30 -11.55 8.49
N ASN A 54 -5.42 -11.04 8.96
CA ASN A 54 -6.10 -9.90 8.34
C ASN A 54 -5.20 -8.64 8.33
N GLU A 55 -5.19 -7.88 7.24
CA GLU A 55 -4.34 -6.70 7.03
C GLU A 55 -4.55 -5.63 8.10
N LEU A 56 -5.81 -5.29 8.44
CA LEU A 56 -6.08 -4.29 9.48
C LEU A 56 -5.55 -4.72 10.83
N THR A 57 -5.65 -6.02 11.16
CA THR A 57 -5.11 -6.56 12.41
C THR A 57 -3.58 -6.45 12.45
N VAL A 58 -2.91 -6.75 11.34
CA VAL A 58 -1.45 -6.62 11.24
C VAL A 58 -1.02 -5.17 11.32
N LEU A 59 -1.72 -4.28 10.60
CA LEU A 59 -1.45 -2.85 10.59
C LEU A 59 -1.62 -2.24 12.00
N ALA A 60 -2.72 -2.60 12.70
CA ALA A 60 -2.96 -2.14 14.08
C ALA A 60 -1.84 -2.60 15.03
N ARG A 61 -1.48 -3.89 14.99
CA ARG A 61 -0.40 -4.43 15.84
C ARG A 61 0.98 -3.87 15.48
N GLY A 62 1.22 -3.61 14.20
CA GLY A 62 2.44 -2.96 13.73
C GLY A 62 2.53 -1.53 14.25
N GLY A 63 1.46 -0.76 14.13
CA GLY A 63 1.37 0.62 14.63
C GLY A 63 1.61 0.68 16.13
N GLU A 64 0.89 -0.12 16.92
CA GLU A 64 1.04 -0.22 18.37
C GLU A 64 2.50 -0.52 18.81
N ARG A 65 3.23 -1.27 18.00
CA ARG A 65 4.61 -1.66 18.30
C ARG A 65 5.65 -0.63 17.91
N LEU A 66 5.40 0.12 16.84
CA LEU A 66 6.39 1.01 16.22
C LEU A 66 6.20 2.47 16.57
N ILE A 67 4.98 2.87 16.95
CA ILE A 67 4.62 4.24 17.28
C ILE A 67 4.57 4.34 18.81
N ALA A 68 5.32 5.30 19.35
CA ALA A 68 5.45 5.46 20.82
C ALA A 68 4.33 6.30 21.43
N GLU A 69 3.60 7.05 20.62
CA GLU A 69 2.51 7.92 21.04
C GLU A 69 1.26 7.10 21.38
N ASP A 70 0.53 7.50 22.41
CA ASP A 70 -0.74 6.90 22.84
C ASP A 70 -1.91 7.32 21.92
N ASP A 71 -1.80 8.47 21.26
CA ASP A 71 -2.80 9.04 20.36
C ASP A 71 -2.21 9.22 18.97
N PHE A 72 -2.66 8.42 18.00
CA PHE A 72 -2.20 8.53 16.61
C PHE A 72 -3.22 7.99 15.60
N VAL A 73 -3.07 8.45 14.35
CA VAL A 73 -3.72 7.86 13.18
C VAL A 73 -2.65 7.34 12.24
N LEU A 74 -2.68 6.05 11.97
CA LEU A 74 -1.82 5.40 10.97
C LEU A 74 -2.62 5.24 9.67
N LEU A 75 -2.06 5.71 8.56
CA LEU A 75 -2.61 5.53 7.22
C LEU A 75 -1.70 4.61 6.40
N ASP A 76 -2.30 3.62 5.76
CA ASP A 76 -1.67 2.77 4.74
C ASP A 76 -2.31 3.08 3.39
N CYS A 77 -1.60 3.84 2.55
CA CYS A 77 -2.06 4.26 1.23
C CYS A 77 -1.60 3.25 0.18
N GLY A 78 -2.47 2.31 -0.13
CA GLY A 78 -2.22 1.24 -1.09
C GLY A 78 -2.51 1.62 -2.55
N SER A 79 -2.30 0.65 -3.43
CA SER A 79 -2.64 0.77 -4.85
C SER A 79 -4.15 0.84 -5.10
N ARG A 80 -4.96 0.17 -4.28
CA ARG A 80 -6.42 0.06 -4.48
C ARG A 80 -7.26 0.70 -3.41
N ASP A 81 -6.75 0.81 -2.20
CA ASP A 81 -7.46 1.30 -1.04
C ASP A 81 -6.54 2.08 -0.10
N ILE A 82 -7.14 2.84 0.79
CA ILE A 82 -6.46 3.45 1.92
C ILE A 82 -7.05 2.81 3.17
N LYS A 83 -6.18 2.26 4.03
CA LYS A 83 -6.55 1.75 5.34
C LYS A 83 -6.18 2.76 6.40
N PHE A 84 -6.94 2.79 7.46
CA PHE A 84 -6.62 3.64 8.62
C PHE A 84 -6.77 2.86 9.92
N ILE A 85 -5.95 3.22 10.88
CA ILE A 85 -6.00 2.73 12.25
C ILE A 85 -5.93 3.97 13.15
N HIS A 86 -6.88 4.09 14.07
CA HIS A 86 -6.94 5.18 15.04
C HIS A 86 -6.76 4.63 16.46
N TYR A 87 -5.71 5.05 17.11
CA TYR A 87 -5.47 4.83 18.55
C TYR A 87 -5.78 6.08 19.32
N SER A 88 -6.36 5.91 20.50
CA SER A 88 -6.59 6.98 21.47
C SER A 88 -6.42 6.45 22.88
N ASN A 89 -5.66 7.18 23.69
CA ASN A 89 -5.26 6.77 25.05
C ASN A 89 -4.62 5.36 25.09
N GLY A 90 -3.75 5.05 24.12
CA GLY A 90 -3.08 3.76 24.01
C GLY A 90 -3.98 2.59 23.60
N CYS A 91 -5.25 2.84 23.25
CA CYS A 91 -6.21 1.83 22.86
C CYS A 91 -6.66 1.99 21.42
N LEU A 92 -6.83 0.85 20.74
CA LEU A 92 -7.44 0.83 19.42
C LEU A 92 -8.89 1.33 19.51
N ASN A 93 -9.15 2.50 18.92
CA ASN A 93 -10.46 3.15 18.94
C ASN A 93 -11.27 2.83 17.67
N ASN A 94 -10.62 2.92 16.50
CA ASN A 94 -11.28 2.67 15.22
C ASN A 94 -10.29 2.16 14.17
N MET A 95 -10.77 1.38 13.22
CA MET A 95 -9.99 0.93 12.07
C MET A 95 -10.90 0.62 10.89
N GLY A 96 -10.39 0.78 9.70
CA GLY A 96 -11.14 0.48 8.49
C GLY A 96 -10.34 0.76 7.22
N TRP A 97 -11.03 0.67 6.10
CA TRP A 97 -10.54 1.15 4.81
C TRP A 97 -11.60 2.00 4.14
N ASN A 98 -11.18 2.86 3.26
CA ASN A 98 -12.09 3.71 2.52
C ASN A 98 -12.93 2.88 1.53
N ASN A 99 -14.10 3.42 1.20
CA ASN A 99 -15.01 2.87 0.19
C ASN A 99 -14.93 3.64 -1.14
N GLU A 100 -13.86 4.43 -1.33
CA GLU A 100 -13.65 5.25 -2.52
C GLU A 100 -13.19 4.41 -3.71
N CYS A 101 -13.34 4.98 -4.90
CA CYS A 101 -12.94 4.35 -6.14
C CYS A 101 -11.42 4.17 -6.20
N GLY A 102 -10.95 2.95 -6.50
CA GLY A 102 -9.51 2.64 -6.66
C GLY A 102 -8.80 3.48 -7.75
N ALA A 103 -9.54 4.09 -8.67
CA ALA A 103 -8.98 5.03 -9.64
C ALA A 103 -8.45 6.35 -9.02
N SER A 104 -8.75 6.62 -7.75
CA SER A 104 -8.21 7.76 -7.00
C SER A 104 -7.03 7.36 -6.10
N MET A 105 -6.52 6.15 -6.22
CA MET A 105 -5.49 5.57 -5.38
C MET A 105 -4.16 5.38 -6.12
N GLY A 106 -3.18 4.77 -5.48
CA GLY A 106 -1.85 4.52 -6.02
C GLY A 106 -1.82 3.82 -7.37
N PHE A 107 -2.85 3.03 -7.70
CA PHE A 107 -2.95 2.39 -9.01
C PHE A 107 -2.94 3.37 -10.20
N SER A 108 -3.62 4.52 -10.06
CA SER A 108 -3.60 5.57 -11.09
C SER A 108 -2.22 6.21 -11.22
N ILE A 109 -1.51 6.38 -10.11
CA ILE A 109 -0.12 6.86 -10.11
C ILE A 109 0.78 5.87 -10.84
N GLU A 110 0.67 4.58 -10.54
CA GLU A 110 1.43 3.52 -11.22
C GLU A 110 1.14 3.46 -12.72
N LEU A 111 -0.11 3.72 -13.14
CA LEU A 111 -0.47 3.77 -14.57
C LEU A 111 0.18 4.97 -15.26
N LEU A 112 0.15 6.16 -14.66
CA LEU A 112 0.77 7.37 -15.20
C LEU A 112 2.29 7.21 -15.30
N GLU A 113 2.94 6.68 -14.26
CA GLU A 113 4.36 6.37 -14.25
C GLU A 113 4.76 5.51 -15.46
N ARG A 114 4.04 4.42 -15.68
CA ARG A 114 4.32 3.49 -16.78
C ARG A 114 3.98 4.05 -18.16
N TYR A 115 2.90 4.83 -18.26
CA TYR A 115 2.43 5.34 -19.55
C TYR A 115 3.30 6.48 -20.07
N TYR A 116 3.77 7.35 -19.18
CA TYR A 116 4.57 8.51 -19.53
C TYR A 116 6.06 8.34 -19.20
N ASP A 117 6.49 7.17 -18.70
CA ASP A 117 7.87 6.91 -18.25
C ASP A 117 8.36 7.96 -17.24
N LEU A 118 7.51 8.24 -16.24
CA LEU A 118 7.76 9.27 -15.24
C LEU A 118 8.48 8.70 -14.01
N ASP A 119 9.43 9.47 -13.48
CA ASP A 119 9.86 9.33 -12.08
C ASP A 119 9.19 10.42 -11.24
N PHE A 120 8.27 10.01 -10.36
CA PHE A 120 7.56 10.95 -9.49
C PHE A 120 8.48 11.65 -8.48
N HIS A 121 9.65 11.08 -8.17
CA HIS A 121 10.64 11.72 -7.30
C HIS A 121 11.35 12.91 -7.97
N GLU A 122 11.38 12.93 -9.29
CA GLU A 122 11.99 14.00 -10.08
C GLU A 122 11.00 15.11 -10.47
N LEU A 123 9.70 14.91 -10.24
CA LEU A 123 8.71 15.90 -10.60
C LEU A 123 8.72 17.08 -9.60
N PRO A 124 8.69 18.33 -10.11
CA PRO A 124 8.55 19.50 -9.26
C PRO A 124 7.20 19.52 -8.56
N LEU A 125 7.16 20.11 -7.36
CA LEU A 125 5.88 20.36 -6.70
C LEU A 125 5.09 21.40 -7.52
N PRO A 126 3.79 21.15 -7.78
CA PRO A 126 2.97 22.06 -8.55
C PRO A 126 2.63 23.33 -7.74
N ASP A 127 2.56 24.47 -8.40
CA ASP A 127 2.11 25.73 -7.79
C ASP A 127 0.66 25.65 -7.29
N ARG A 128 -0.15 24.82 -7.90
CA ARG A 128 -1.55 24.61 -7.53
C ARG A 128 -1.91 23.11 -7.55
N PRO A 129 -2.62 22.64 -6.52
CA PRO A 129 -3.07 21.26 -6.52
C PRO A 129 -4.09 21.01 -7.64
N PHE A 130 -3.97 19.87 -8.29
CA PHE A 130 -4.95 19.39 -9.24
C PHE A 130 -6.11 18.74 -8.49
N SER A 131 -7.24 19.43 -8.42
CA SER A 131 -8.42 18.92 -7.73
C SER A 131 -9.30 18.09 -8.65
N VAL A 132 -9.59 16.87 -8.24
CA VAL A 132 -10.54 15.97 -8.92
C VAL A 132 -11.44 15.30 -7.91
N THR A 133 -12.70 15.15 -8.26
CA THR A 133 -13.70 14.44 -7.43
C THR A 133 -13.77 12.96 -7.80
N CYS A 134 -13.45 12.62 -9.04
CA CYS A 134 -13.51 11.28 -9.57
C CYS A 134 -12.16 10.92 -10.24
N GLY A 135 -11.51 9.84 -9.80
CA GLY A 135 -10.22 9.42 -10.32
C GLY A 135 -10.23 9.13 -11.82
N VAL A 136 -11.32 8.57 -12.35
CA VAL A 136 -11.46 8.32 -13.81
C VAL A 136 -11.50 9.63 -14.59
N LEU A 137 -12.30 10.62 -14.15
CA LEU A 137 -12.33 11.93 -14.77
C LEU A 137 -11.01 12.69 -14.59
N GLY A 138 -10.33 12.50 -13.47
CA GLY A 138 -9.00 13.03 -13.22
C GLY A 138 -7.99 12.50 -14.22
N MET A 139 -7.96 11.21 -14.46
CA MET A 139 -7.10 10.58 -15.47
C MET A 139 -7.39 11.14 -16.87
N SER A 140 -8.67 11.26 -17.27
CA SER A 140 -9.03 11.86 -18.56
C SER A 140 -8.48 13.28 -18.71
N ARG A 141 -8.64 14.12 -17.68
CA ARG A 141 -8.11 15.49 -17.69
C ARG A 141 -6.58 15.57 -17.77
N ILE A 142 -5.86 14.61 -17.15
CA ILE A 142 -4.40 14.53 -17.26
C ILE A 142 -4.01 14.19 -18.71
N PHE A 143 -4.65 13.18 -19.31
CA PHE A 143 -4.40 12.82 -20.70
C PHE A 143 -4.69 13.97 -21.65
N ASP A 144 -5.80 14.68 -21.44
CA ASP A 144 -6.16 15.85 -22.26
C ASP A 144 -5.12 16.97 -22.11
N ALA A 145 -4.65 17.24 -20.89
CA ALA A 145 -3.67 18.31 -20.63
C ALA A 145 -2.31 18.03 -21.26
N VAL A 146 -1.89 16.78 -21.37
CA VAL A 146 -0.60 16.40 -21.99
C VAL A 146 -0.65 16.48 -23.53
N GLN A 147 -1.85 16.40 -24.13
CA GLN A 147 -2.02 16.49 -25.59
C GLN A 147 -2.05 17.92 -26.12
N VAL A 148 -2.18 18.91 -25.25
CA VAL A 148 -2.21 20.33 -25.63
C VAL A 148 -0.78 20.88 -25.60
N PRO A 149 -0.19 21.28 -26.76
CA PRO A 149 1.15 21.85 -26.83
C PRO A 149 1.24 23.22 -26.18
#